data_45f5de4fe0136ef064c30ab132092b11
#
_entry.id   45f5de4fe0136ef064c30ab132092b11
#
_cell.length_a   1.000
_cell.length_b   1.000
_cell.length_c   1.000
_cell.angle_alpha   90.00
_cell.angle_beta   90.00
_cell.angle_gamma   90.00
#
_symmetry.space_group_name_H-M   'P 1'
#
loop_
_entity.id
_entity.type
_entity.pdbx_description
1 polymer ?
#
loop_
_entity_poly.entity_id
_entity_poly.type
_entity_poly.pdbx_seq_one_letter_code
_entity_poly.pdbx_strand_id
1 'polypeptide(L)'
;MSMPMMAVAASGGAPLLTAPIDINDKESLRRGAKAFADYCYSCHAASFMRFNRIAKDLEMSEDEVREMMIHTRGKKGDPTKIGELMKVSMTEDYAKNAFGTAVPD
;
A
#
# COMPACT_ATOMS: atom_id res chain seq x y z
N MET A 1 -36.37 -37.40 -4.28
CA MET A 1 -34.93 -37.43 -3.99
C MET A 1 -34.27 -36.31 -4.78
N SER A 2 -33.95 -35.18 -4.11
CA SER A 2 -33.29 -34.04 -4.76
C SER A 2 -31.79 -34.19 -4.62
N MET A 3 -31.08 -34.32 -5.73
CA MET A 3 -29.62 -34.28 -5.75
C MET A 3 -29.13 -32.84 -5.60
N PRO A 4 -28.17 -32.55 -4.70
CA PRO A 4 -27.55 -31.25 -4.67
C PRO A 4 -26.64 -31.06 -5.89
N MET A 5 -26.94 -30.06 -6.70
CA MET A 5 -26.08 -29.62 -7.80
C MET A 5 -24.91 -28.88 -7.21
N MET A 6 -23.72 -29.51 -7.22
CA MET A 6 -22.48 -28.80 -6.87
C MET A 6 -22.12 -27.84 -8.00
N ALA A 7 -22.19 -26.56 -7.71
CA ALA A 7 -21.64 -25.52 -8.59
C ALA A 7 -20.11 -25.59 -8.55
N VAL A 8 -19.50 -26.13 -9.59
CA VAL A 8 -18.05 -26.03 -9.80
C VAL A 8 -17.78 -24.61 -10.30
N ALA A 9 -17.22 -23.77 -9.44
CA ALA A 9 -16.68 -22.49 -9.88
C ALA A 9 -15.49 -22.77 -10.80
N ALA A 10 -15.71 -22.59 -12.11
CA ALA A 10 -14.65 -22.69 -13.11
C ALA A 10 -13.71 -21.47 -12.95
N SER A 11 -12.67 -21.59 -12.13
CA SER A 11 -11.55 -20.65 -12.11
C SER A 11 -10.63 -20.95 -13.30
N GLY A 12 -11.11 -20.65 -14.51
CA GLY A 12 -10.33 -20.77 -15.74
C GLY A 12 -9.45 -19.54 -16.00
N GLY A 13 -8.75 -19.05 -14.96
CA GLY A 13 -7.75 -18.00 -15.13
C GLY A 13 -6.40 -18.60 -15.52
N ALA A 14 -5.62 -17.86 -16.31
CA ALA A 14 -4.21 -18.20 -16.53
C ALA A 14 -3.49 -18.34 -15.17
N PRO A 15 -2.50 -19.26 -15.04
CA PRO A 15 -1.79 -19.43 -13.80
C PRO A 15 -1.14 -18.09 -13.38
N LEU A 16 -1.46 -17.62 -12.17
CA LEU A 16 -0.89 -16.40 -11.64
C LEU A 16 0.62 -16.62 -11.38
N LEU A 17 1.41 -15.66 -11.80
CA LEU A 17 2.83 -15.65 -11.48
C LEU A 17 3.01 -15.48 -9.97
N THR A 18 3.84 -16.32 -9.38
CA THR A 18 4.22 -16.18 -7.98
C THR A 18 5.35 -15.15 -7.87
N ALA A 19 5.16 -14.12 -7.07
CA ALA A 19 6.22 -13.16 -6.80
C ALA A 19 7.35 -13.84 -6.02
N PRO A 20 8.62 -13.76 -6.46
CA PRO A 20 9.75 -14.37 -5.78
C PRO A 20 10.19 -13.49 -4.59
N ILE A 21 9.36 -13.44 -3.56
CA ILE A 21 9.61 -12.66 -2.35
C ILE A 21 9.97 -13.55 -1.17
N ASP A 22 10.90 -13.09 -0.34
CA ASP A 22 11.17 -13.65 0.98
C ASP A 22 10.75 -12.63 2.05
N ILE A 23 9.68 -12.94 2.76
CA ILE A 23 9.15 -12.08 3.83
C ILE A 23 10.07 -11.99 5.06
N ASN A 24 11.08 -12.84 5.15
CA ASN A 24 12.08 -12.83 6.21
C ASN A 24 13.31 -11.99 5.85
N ASP A 25 13.53 -11.70 4.58
CA ASP A 25 14.59 -10.78 4.14
C ASP A 25 14.17 -9.32 4.39
N LYS A 26 14.39 -8.88 5.64
CA LYS A 26 14.02 -7.52 6.07
C LYS A 26 14.74 -6.43 5.29
N GLU A 27 15.96 -6.68 4.87
CA GLU A 27 16.73 -5.72 4.09
C GLU A 27 16.12 -5.51 2.70
N SER A 28 15.73 -6.59 2.03
CA SER A 28 15.00 -6.52 0.76
C SER A 28 13.66 -5.81 0.92
N LEU A 29 12.91 -6.12 1.98
CA LEU A 29 11.63 -5.47 2.27
C LEU A 29 11.79 -3.98 2.55
N ARG A 30 12.83 -3.54 3.27
CA ARG A 30 13.15 -2.11 3.50
C ARG A 30 13.47 -1.39 2.19
N ARG A 31 14.25 -2.00 1.29
CA ARG A 31 14.50 -1.44 -0.05
C ARG A 31 13.22 -1.30 -0.85
N GLY A 32 12.33 -2.30 -0.78
CA GLY A 32 11.02 -2.26 -1.41
C GLY A 32 10.11 -1.16 -0.86
N ALA A 33 10.06 -1.00 0.46
CA ALA A 33 9.31 0.07 1.12
C ALA A 33 9.84 1.45 0.71
N LYS A 34 11.16 1.61 0.63
CA LYS A 34 11.76 2.86 0.13
C LYS A 34 11.40 3.12 -1.33
N ALA A 35 11.48 2.13 -2.18
CA ALA A 35 11.11 2.28 -3.59
C ALA A 35 9.62 2.64 -3.74
N PHE A 36 8.74 2.03 -2.95
CA PHE A 36 7.33 2.41 -2.91
C PHE A 36 7.14 3.87 -2.48
N ALA A 37 7.83 4.31 -1.42
CA ALA A 37 7.76 5.68 -0.94
C ALA A 37 8.24 6.69 -2.00
N ASP A 38 9.34 6.38 -2.67
CA ASP A 38 9.98 7.28 -3.63
C ASP A 38 9.23 7.38 -4.97
N TYR A 39 8.60 6.29 -5.44
CA TYR A 39 8.07 6.20 -6.81
C TYR A 39 6.56 5.97 -6.91
N CYS A 40 5.92 5.40 -5.91
CA CYS A 40 4.52 4.98 -6.00
C CYS A 40 3.59 5.75 -5.07
N TYR A 41 4.05 6.07 -3.87
CA TYR A 41 3.22 6.60 -2.79
C TYR A 41 2.68 8.02 -3.06
N SER A 42 3.20 8.75 -4.02
CA SER A 42 2.62 10.04 -4.42
C SER A 42 1.22 9.89 -5.05
N CYS A 43 0.97 8.74 -5.67
CA CYS A 43 -0.28 8.44 -6.37
C CYS A 43 -1.06 7.29 -5.74
N HIS A 44 -0.36 6.24 -5.28
CA HIS A 44 -0.97 5.04 -4.70
C HIS A 44 -0.90 5.08 -3.17
N ALA A 45 -2.05 5.00 -2.53
CA ALA A 45 -2.14 4.88 -1.09
C ALA A 45 -1.92 3.43 -0.63
N ALA A 46 -1.77 3.25 0.66
CA ALA A 46 -1.98 1.99 1.35
C ALA A 46 -2.93 2.29 2.52
N SER A 47 -4.19 2.54 2.17
CA SER A 47 -5.19 3.19 3.03
C SER A 47 -5.52 2.40 4.28
N PHE A 48 -5.20 1.11 4.33
CA PHE A 48 -5.39 0.24 5.49
C PHE A 48 -4.11 0.00 6.29
N MET A 49 -2.96 0.53 5.83
CA MET A 49 -1.68 0.44 6.50
C MET A 49 -1.40 1.70 7.34
N ARG A 50 -0.78 1.54 8.49
CA ARG A 50 -0.27 2.63 9.33
C ARG A 50 1.24 2.68 9.27
N PHE A 51 1.82 3.88 9.32
CA PHE A 51 3.27 4.05 9.28
C PHE A 51 4.00 3.35 10.44
N ASN A 52 3.45 3.41 11.67
CA ASN A 52 4.05 2.70 12.81
C ASN A 52 4.01 1.17 12.66
N ARG A 53 3.07 0.63 11.87
CA ARG A 53 3.03 -0.79 11.56
C ARG A 53 4.18 -1.19 10.64
N ILE A 54 4.49 -0.35 9.65
CA ILE A 54 5.66 -0.54 8.77
C ILE A 54 6.94 -0.53 9.58
N ALA A 55 7.10 0.45 10.49
CA ALA A 55 8.24 0.50 11.38
C ALA A 55 8.45 -0.83 12.12
N LYS A 56 7.38 -1.35 12.72
CA LYS A 56 7.42 -2.62 13.46
C LYS A 56 7.73 -3.82 12.57
N ASP A 57 7.04 -3.95 11.45
CA ASP A 57 7.15 -5.12 10.58
C ASP A 57 8.50 -5.18 9.85
N LEU A 58 9.09 -4.03 9.54
CA LEU A 58 10.39 -3.92 8.89
C LEU A 58 11.56 -3.73 9.88
N GLU A 59 11.29 -3.75 11.19
CA GLU A 59 12.30 -3.54 12.23
C GLU A 59 13.09 -2.24 12.02
N MET A 60 12.36 -1.16 11.68
CA MET A 60 12.87 0.19 11.51
C MET A 60 12.45 1.05 12.70
N SER A 61 13.24 2.08 13.00
CA SER A 61 12.82 3.11 13.95
C SER A 61 11.66 3.95 13.36
N GLU A 62 10.85 4.53 14.22
CA GLU A 62 9.80 5.44 13.77
C GLU A 62 10.36 6.68 13.06
N ASP A 63 11.55 7.15 13.45
CA ASP A 63 12.20 8.30 12.83
C ASP A 63 12.68 7.97 11.41
N GLU A 64 13.21 6.78 11.18
CA GLU A 64 13.55 6.31 9.82
C GLU A 64 12.30 6.24 8.93
N VAL A 65 11.18 5.74 9.44
CA VAL A 65 9.93 5.69 8.68
C VAL A 65 9.37 7.08 8.44
N ARG A 66 9.47 8.01 9.41
CA ARG A 66 9.06 9.41 9.21
C ARG A 66 9.85 10.06 8.10
N GLU A 67 11.16 9.93 8.12
CA GLU A 67 12.02 10.51 7.10
C GLU A 67 11.79 9.90 5.72
N MET A 68 11.65 8.58 5.65
CA MET A 68 11.53 7.83 4.40
C MET A 68 10.15 7.99 3.74
N MET A 69 9.05 8.02 4.50
CA MET A 69 7.72 7.83 3.97
C MET A 69 6.72 8.95 4.29
N ILE A 70 6.94 9.77 5.33
CA ILE A 70 5.95 10.76 5.73
C ILE A 70 6.24 12.11 5.08
N HIS A 71 5.77 12.27 3.85
CA HIS A 71 5.89 13.52 3.09
C HIS A 71 4.59 14.32 3.04
N THR A 72 3.50 13.78 3.57
CA THR A 72 2.19 14.42 3.62
C THR A 72 2.04 15.28 4.88
N ARG A 73 1.14 16.25 4.79
CA ARG A 73 0.81 17.15 5.89
C ARG A 73 -0.70 17.13 6.15
N GLY A 74 -1.07 17.31 7.39
CA GLY A 74 -2.46 17.50 7.80
C GLY A 74 -3.01 18.86 7.34
N LYS A 75 -4.30 19.08 7.53
CA LYS A 75 -5.01 20.33 7.13
C LYS A 75 -4.41 21.59 7.75
N LYS A 76 -3.76 21.49 8.90
CA LYS A 76 -3.11 22.61 9.61
C LYS A 76 -1.62 22.80 9.24
N GLY A 77 -1.13 22.03 8.29
CA GLY A 77 0.29 22.07 7.88
C GLY A 77 1.22 21.21 8.74
N ASP A 78 0.72 20.57 9.80
CA ASP A 78 1.51 19.68 10.63
C ASP A 78 1.89 18.41 9.85
N PRO A 79 3.09 17.83 10.07
CA PRO A 79 3.43 16.55 9.49
C PRO A 79 2.43 15.46 9.88
N THR A 80 2.13 14.56 8.96
CA THR A 80 1.31 13.38 9.25
C THR A 80 1.94 12.56 10.38
N LYS A 81 1.14 12.14 11.34
CA LYS A 81 1.64 11.41 12.51
C LYS A 81 1.96 9.97 12.17
N ILE A 82 2.94 9.40 12.88
CA ILE A 82 3.39 8.02 12.68
C ILE A 82 2.29 6.96 12.87
N GLY A 83 1.29 7.24 13.68
CA GLY A 83 0.14 6.36 13.90
C GLY A 83 -0.98 6.50 12.87
N GLU A 84 -0.87 7.43 11.92
CA GLU A 84 -1.90 7.65 10.90
C GLU A 84 -1.82 6.62 9.76
N LEU A 85 -2.92 6.51 9.03
CA LEU A 85 -3.01 5.67 7.84
C LEU A 85 -2.24 6.30 6.67
N MET A 86 -1.68 5.46 5.81
CA MET A 86 -0.93 5.87 4.62
C MET A 86 -1.87 6.35 3.52
N LYS A 87 -2.26 7.61 3.59
CA LYS A 87 -3.08 8.28 2.58
C LYS A 87 -2.22 9.20 1.73
N VAL A 88 -2.54 9.29 0.46
CA VAL A 88 -1.87 10.21 -0.47
C VAL A 88 -2.50 11.61 -0.45
N SER A 89 -1.77 12.59 -0.95
CA SER A 89 -2.27 13.97 -1.13
C SER A 89 -3.16 14.12 -2.34
N MET A 90 -3.06 13.21 -3.32
CA MET A 90 -3.89 13.24 -4.52
C MET A 90 -5.35 12.98 -4.16
N THR A 91 -6.22 13.92 -4.55
CA THR A 91 -7.66 13.74 -4.37
C THR A 91 -8.23 12.85 -5.47
N GLU A 92 -9.33 12.16 -5.16
CA GLU A 92 -10.03 11.32 -6.13
C GLU A 92 -10.52 12.12 -7.33
N ASP A 93 -11.02 13.34 -7.11
CA ASP A 93 -11.46 14.24 -8.19
C ASP A 93 -10.31 14.64 -9.10
N TYR A 94 -9.15 14.95 -8.54
CA TYR A 94 -7.96 15.23 -9.35
C TYR A 94 -7.57 14.02 -10.19
N ALA A 95 -7.53 12.85 -9.59
CA ALA A 95 -7.17 11.60 -10.29
C ALA A 95 -8.14 11.31 -11.44
N LYS A 96 -9.45 11.44 -11.21
CA LYS A 96 -10.47 11.26 -12.25
C LYS A 96 -10.31 12.26 -13.40
N ASN A 97 -10.00 13.51 -13.11
CA ASN A 97 -9.80 14.53 -14.12
C ASN A 97 -8.50 14.32 -14.92
N ALA A 98 -7.42 13.90 -14.24
CA ALA A 98 -6.11 13.74 -14.87
C ALA A 98 -5.97 12.41 -15.63
N PHE A 99 -6.54 11.32 -15.11
CA PHE A 99 -6.35 9.96 -15.60
C PHE A 99 -7.63 9.28 -16.10
N GLY A 100 -8.80 9.93 -15.94
CA GLY A 100 -10.10 9.35 -16.29
C GLY A 100 -10.66 8.36 -15.28
N THR A 101 -9.93 8.05 -14.20
CA THR A 101 -10.34 7.11 -13.14
C THR A 101 -9.67 7.47 -11.82
N ALA A 102 -10.24 7.00 -10.70
CA ALA A 102 -9.56 7.04 -9.41
C ALA A 102 -8.32 6.12 -9.43
N VAL A 103 -7.25 6.56 -8.77
CA VAL A 103 -6.06 5.73 -8.60
C VAL A 103 -6.34 4.69 -7.51
N PRO A 104 -6.16 3.39 -7.76
CA PRO A 104 -6.35 2.36 -6.74
C PRO A 104 -5.25 2.42 -5.67
N ASP A 105 -5.54 1.82 -4.51
CA ASP A 105 -4.57 1.57 -3.45
C ASP A 105 -3.46 0.65 -3.91
#